data_73444ef3c8ef86dfee8c3375e9329744
#
_entry.id   73444ef3c8ef86dfee8c3375e9329744
#
_cell.length_a   1.000
_cell.length_b   1.000
_cell.length_c   1.000
_cell.angle_alpha   90.00
_cell.angle_beta   90.00
_cell.angle_gamma   90.00
#
_symmetry.space_group_name_H-M   'P 1'
#
loop_
_entity.id
_entity.type
_entity.pdbx_description
1 polymer ?
#
loop_
_entity_poly.entity_id
_entity_poly.type
_entity_poly.pdbx_seq_one_letter_code
_entity_poly.pdbx_strand_id
1 'polypeptide(L)'
;MSGIVQNNILRTSGSIAVAAAGLNWSSTILTALTTFTVTVANAGGNKYFINGVQQQTVNLLEGFTYKFDQSDSSNSGHPLRFSTTSGGSHSGGSEYTTGVTTSGTPGSSGAYTQIVVASGAPVLYYYCTAHSGMG
;
A
#
# COMPACT_ATOMS: atom_id res chain seq x y z
N MET A 1 -14.07 -1.54 17.62
CA MET A 1 -13.61 -1.41 17.34
C MET A 1 -13.05 -1.48 16.76
N SER A 2 -12.96 -1.62 16.47
CA SER A 2 -12.31 -1.52 15.87
C SER A 2 -11.47 -1.78 15.37
N GLY A 3 -11.23 -2.21 15.11
CA GLY A 3 -10.38 -2.26 14.79
C GLY A 3 -9.54 -2.54 14.56
N ILE A 4 -9.51 -2.72 14.77
CA ILE A 4 -8.89 -2.82 14.83
C ILE A 4 -8.10 -2.61 14.68
N VAL A 5 -8.26 -2.40 15.12
CA VAL A 5 -7.60 -1.86 15.25
C VAL A 5 -7.17 -1.19 15.36
N GLN A 6 -7.33 -0.81 15.91
CA GLN A 6 -7.20 -0.02 16.23
C GLN A 6 -6.85 0.48 16.53
N ASN A 7 -6.96 0.62 16.90
CA ASN A 7 -7.06 0.96 17.35
C ASN A 7 -7.14 0.99 17.29
N ASN A 8 -7.38 0.75 17.21
CA ASN A 8 -7.54 0.47 17.05
C ASN A 8 -7.62 0.01 16.57
N ILE A 9 -7.92 -0.24 16.45
CA ILE A 9 -8.19 -0.62 15.98
C ILE A 9 -8.57 -1.02 15.23
N LEU A 10 -9.06 -1.23 15.05
CA LEU A 10 -9.51 -1.55 14.29
C LEU A 10 -10.03 -1.35 13.54
N ARG A 11 -10.10 -0.88 13.35
CA ARG A 11 -10.62 -0.72 12.62
C ARG A 11 -10.95 -1.40 11.78
N THR A 12 -11.44 -1.79 11.56
CA THR A 12 -11.90 -2.55 10.93
C THR A 12 -11.85 -3.54 10.50
N SER A 13 -11.73 -3.75 10.57
CA SER A 13 -11.76 -4.69 10.27
C SER A 13 -11.23 -5.61 10.48
N GLY A 14 -10.92 -5.83 10.84
CA GLY A 14 -10.57 -6.53 11.28
C GLY A 14 -10.01 -7.11 11.78
N SER A 15 -9.90 -7.05 12.20
CA SER A 15 -9.49 -7.42 12.88
C SER A 15 -8.76 -7.87 13.40
N ILE A 16 -8.34 -8.00 13.46
CA ILE A 16 -7.58 -8.35 14.32
C ILE A 16 -7.24 -7.71 15.33
N ALA A 17 -7.58 -7.02 15.27
CA ALA A 17 -7.31 -6.40 16.05
C ALA A 17 -7.21 -6.64 17.15
N VAL A 18 -7.36 -6.77 17.33
CA VAL A 18 -7.23 -6.96 18.26
C VAL A 18 -6.55 -7.71 18.86
N ALA A 19 -6.68 -8.07 18.21
CA ALA A 19 -6.03 -9.03 18.79
C ALA A 19 -4.98 -8.55 19.52
N ALA A 20 -4.61 -7.71 19.11
CA ALA A 20 -3.57 -7.17 19.71
C ALA A 20 -3.74 -7.05 21.12
N ALA A 21 -4.88 -7.03 21.53
CA ALA A 21 -5.11 -6.67 22.86
C ALA A 21 -4.39 -7.57 23.80
N GLY A 22 -3.42 -7.07 24.44
CA GLY A 22 -2.77 -7.73 25.52
C GLY A 22 -2.15 -9.07 25.22
N LEU A 23 -2.18 -9.44 24.01
CA LEU A 23 -1.62 -10.70 23.67
C LEU A 23 -0.19 -10.50 23.28
N ASN A 24 0.65 -10.98 24.08
CA ASN A 24 2.05 -10.72 23.87
C ASN A 24 2.72 -11.69 22.93
N TRP A 25 1.95 -12.53 22.31
CA TRP A 25 2.49 -13.47 21.35
C TRP A 25 2.95 -12.80 20.10
N SER A 26 2.62 -11.58 19.93
CA SER A 26 2.52 -11.12 18.60
C SER A 26 3.56 -10.13 18.16
N SER A 27 4.62 -9.96 18.86
CA SER A 27 5.64 -9.06 18.35
C SER A 27 6.12 -9.49 16.97
N THR A 28 6.25 -10.78 16.74
CA THR A 28 6.62 -11.29 15.42
C THR A 28 5.54 -10.99 14.38
N ILE A 29 4.28 -11.14 14.78
CA ILE A 29 3.18 -10.85 13.88
C ILE A 29 3.12 -9.35 13.56
N LEU A 30 3.38 -8.52 14.55
CA LEU A 30 3.35 -7.07 14.37
C LEU A 30 4.41 -6.59 13.38
N THR A 31 5.46 -7.38 13.18
CA THR A 31 6.52 -7.03 12.25
C THR A 31 6.39 -7.78 10.92
N ALA A 32 5.35 -8.60 10.77
CA ALA A 32 5.20 -9.40 9.57
C ALA A 32 5.06 -8.51 8.34
N LEU A 33 5.71 -8.93 7.28
CA LEU A 33 5.62 -8.28 5.98
C LEU A 33 4.43 -8.87 5.22
N THR A 34 3.56 -8.02 4.74
CA THR A 34 2.49 -8.39 3.82
C THR A 34 2.85 -7.91 2.43
N THR A 35 2.75 -8.79 1.45
CA THR A 35 3.06 -8.45 0.05
C THR A 35 1.78 -8.43 -0.78
N PHE A 36 1.59 -7.32 -1.48
CA PHE A 36 0.54 -7.17 -2.49
C PHE A 36 1.18 -7.31 -3.87
N THR A 37 0.61 -8.16 -4.71
CA THR A 37 1.03 -8.25 -6.10
C THR A 37 0.41 -7.11 -6.89
N VAL A 38 1.22 -6.38 -7.62
CA VAL A 38 0.76 -5.27 -8.46
C VAL A 38 0.91 -5.64 -9.92
N THR A 39 -0.14 -5.48 -10.69
CA THR A 39 -0.10 -5.59 -12.15
C THR A 39 -0.81 -4.39 -12.76
N VAL A 40 -0.56 -4.17 -14.04
CA VAL A 40 -1.21 -3.09 -14.80
C VAL A 40 -1.96 -3.71 -15.97
N ALA A 41 -3.19 -3.28 -16.15
CA ALA A 41 -3.98 -3.71 -17.28
C ALA A 41 -4.84 -2.57 -17.78
N ASN A 42 -5.24 -2.65 -19.05
CA ASN A 42 -6.09 -1.63 -19.65
C ASN A 42 -7.55 -1.89 -19.30
N ALA A 43 -8.15 -0.94 -18.63
CA ALA A 43 -9.57 -1.00 -18.24
C ALA A 43 -10.12 0.42 -18.38
N GLY A 44 -10.23 0.90 -19.62
CA GLY A 44 -10.56 2.29 -19.88
C GLY A 44 -9.38 3.21 -19.58
N GLY A 45 -8.18 2.77 -19.95
CA GLY A 45 -6.90 3.34 -19.57
C GLY A 45 -6.15 2.37 -18.68
N ASN A 46 -4.86 2.59 -18.50
CA ASN A 46 -4.05 1.72 -17.64
C ASN A 46 -4.48 1.89 -16.19
N LYS A 47 -4.71 0.78 -15.50
CA LYS A 47 -5.10 0.75 -14.10
C LYS A 47 -4.22 -0.22 -13.33
N TYR A 48 -3.95 0.08 -12.07
CA TYR A 48 -3.34 -0.88 -11.17
C TYR A 48 -4.36 -1.92 -10.73
N PHE A 49 -3.91 -3.15 -10.70
CA PHE A 49 -4.64 -4.26 -10.10
C PHE A 49 -3.81 -4.74 -8.92
N ILE A 50 -4.40 -4.70 -7.74
CA ILE A 50 -3.76 -5.17 -6.51
C ILE A 50 -4.33 -6.54 -6.19
N ASN A 51 -3.48 -7.57 -6.15
CA ASN A 51 -3.89 -8.95 -5.97
C ASN A 51 -5.01 -9.34 -6.95
N GLY A 52 -4.92 -8.83 -8.19
CA GLY A 52 -5.86 -9.16 -9.25
C GLY A 52 -7.13 -8.33 -9.27
N VAL A 53 -7.30 -7.37 -8.36
CA VAL A 53 -8.51 -6.54 -8.29
C VAL A 53 -8.19 -5.12 -8.73
N GLN A 54 -8.96 -4.62 -9.69
CA GLN A 54 -8.77 -3.28 -10.23
C GLN A 54 -8.92 -2.22 -9.15
N GLN A 55 -7.90 -1.38 -9.03
CA GLN A 55 -7.88 -0.23 -8.11
C GLN A 55 -8.36 -0.60 -6.70
N GLN A 56 -7.91 -1.77 -6.23
CA GLN A 56 -8.32 -2.32 -4.94
C GLN A 56 -7.98 -1.37 -3.81
N THR A 57 -8.96 -1.09 -2.95
CA THR A 57 -8.69 -0.43 -1.69
C THR A 57 -7.97 -1.40 -0.77
N VAL A 58 -6.84 -0.99 -0.21
CA VAL A 58 -6.11 -1.81 0.73
C VAL A 58 -6.16 -1.18 2.11
N ASN A 59 -6.23 -2.02 3.13
CA ASN A 59 -6.27 -1.58 4.51
C ASN A 59 -4.93 -1.84 5.16
N LEU A 60 -4.27 -0.78 5.56
CA LEU A 60 -2.95 -0.85 6.18
C LEU A 60 -3.06 -0.48 7.65
N LEU A 61 -2.33 -1.19 8.48
CA LEU A 61 -2.29 -0.94 9.92
C LEU A 61 -0.98 -0.26 10.29
N GLU A 62 -1.06 0.68 11.20
CA GLU A 62 0.12 1.35 11.74
C GLU A 62 1.10 0.33 12.33
N GLY A 63 2.37 0.56 12.10
CA GLY A 63 3.44 -0.28 12.61
C GLY A 63 3.74 -1.51 11.76
N PHE A 64 2.93 -1.81 10.77
CA PHE A 64 3.13 -2.95 9.89
C PHE A 64 3.83 -2.53 8.61
N THR A 65 4.44 -3.51 7.96
CA THR A 65 5.18 -3.31 6.71
C THR A 65 4.42 -3.95 5.55
N TYR A 66 4.24 -3.20 4.50
CA TYR A 66 3.51 -3.66 3.30
C TYR A 66 4.37 -3.42 2.07
N LYS A 67 4.55 -4.47 1.28
CA LYS A 67 5.32 -4.42 0.04
C LYS A 67 4.35 -4.50 -1.13
N PHE A 68 4.47 -3.54 -2.04
CA PHE A 68 3.75 -3.55 -3.31
C PHE A 68 4.72 -4.03 -4.37
N ASP A 69 4.60 -5.29 -4.71
CA ASP A 69 5.52 -5.98 -5.62
C ASP A 69 5.22 -5.55 -7.05
N GLN A 70 6.16 -4.86 -7.67
CA GLN A 70 6.08 -4.36 -9.03
C GLN A 70 6.97 -5.12 -10.00
N SER A 71 7.30 -6.37 -9.70
CA SER A 71 8.18 -7.17 -10.55
C SER A 71 7.52 -7.64 -11.84
N ASP A 72 6.19 -7.70 -11.87
CA ASP A 72 5.49 -8.10 -13.09
C ASP A 72 5.74 -7.11 -14.22
N SER A 73 6.01 -7.63 -15.42
CA SER A 73 6.42 -6.82 -16.57
C SER A 73 5.39 -5.75 -16.96
N SER A 74 4.12 -5.95 -16.64
CA SER A 74 3.09 -4.95 -16.91
C SER A 74 3.32 -3.63 -16.16
N ASN A 75 4.13 -3.66 -15.11
CA ASN A 75 4.47 -2.46 -14.35
C ASN A 75 5.51 -1.57 -15.04
N SER A 76 6.06 -1.99 -16.18
CA SER A 76 7.11 -1.23 -16.86
C SER A 76 6.62 0.19 -17.18
N GLY A 77 7.36 1.19 -16.69
CA GLY A 77 6.98 2.59 -16.86
C GLY A 77 5.89 3.08 -15.91
N HIS A 78 5.52 2.28 -14.92
CA HIS A 78 4.44 2.63 -13.99
C HIS A 78 4.88 2.56 -12.53
N PRO A 79 5.73 3.48 -12.05
CA PRO A 79 6.15 3.46 -10.64
C PRO A 79 4.98 3.79 -9.72
N LEU A 80 4.73 2.92 -8.75
CA LEU A 80 3.67 3.11 -7.75
C LEU A 80 4.24 3.89 -6.58
N ARG A 81 3.55 4.92 -6.18
CA ARG A 81 3.91 5.75 -5.03
C ARG A 81 2.65 6.10 -4.23
N PHE A 82 2.85 6.77 -3.09
CA PHE A 82 1.77 7.14 -2.18
C PHE A 82 1.65 8.66 -2.08
N SER A 83 0.44 9.13 -1.79
CA SER A 83 0.16 10.55 -1.56
C SER A 83 -1.02 10.69 -0.60
N THR A 84 -1.10 11.81 0.08
CA THR A 84 -2.29 12.18 0.85
C THR A 84 -3.40 12.74 -0.04
N THR A 85 -3.09 12.97 -1.31
CA THR A 85 -4.04 13.49 -2.29
C THR A 85 -4.40 12.39 -3.26
N SER A 86 -5.70 12.20 -3.51
CA SER A 86 -6.16 11.27 -4.53
C SER A 86 -5.62 11.73 -5.89
N GLY A 87 -5.02 10.80 -6.64
CA GLY A 87 -4.35 11.12 -7.89
C GLY A 87 -2.94 11.65 -7.73
N GLY A 88 -2.47 11.83 -6.50
CA GLY A 88 -1.10 12.20 -6.21
C GLY A 88 -0.66 13.50 -6.87
N SER A 89 0.54 13.49 -7.46
CA SER A 89 1.11 14.67 -8.08
C SER A 89 0.32 15.16 -9.30
N HIS A 90 -0.47 14.30 -9.92
CA HIS A 90 -1.30 14.71 -11.06
C HIS A 90 -2.50 15.56 -10.63
N SER A 91 -2.82 15.56 -9.35
CA SER A 91 -3.93 16.34 -8.80
C SER A 91 -3.45 17.41 -7.83
N GLY A 92 -2.21 17.84 -7.97
CA GLY A 92 -1.64 18.91 -7.17
C GLY A 92 -1.10 18.45 -5.82
N GLY A 93 -1.07 17.15 -5.58
CA GLY A 93 -0.50 16.60 -4.35
C GLY A 93 1.00 16.38 -4.46
N SER A 94 1.56 15.87 -3.38
CA SER A 94 2.98 15.51 -3.29
C SER A 94 3.11 14.04 -2.94
N GLU A 95 4.25 13.47 -3.27
CA GLU A 95 4.56 12.11 -2.88
C GLU A 95 4.73 12.03 -1.36
N TYR A 96 4.09 11.02 -0.76
CA TYR A 96 4.26 10.70 0.65
C TYR A 96 5.42 9.71 0.78
N THR A 97 6.46 10.10 1.50
CA THR A 97 7.70 9.32 1.59
C THR A 97 8.00 8.78 2.97
N THR A 98 7.20 9.13 3.99
CA THR A 98 7.45 8.67 5.36
C THR A 98 7.32 7.16 5.44
N GLY A 99 8.43 6.50 5.82
CA GLY A 99 8.47 5.04 5.94
C GLY A 99 8.46 4.32 4.61
N VAL A 100 8.61 5.02 3.48
CA VAL A 100 8.53 4.43 2.15
C VAL A 100 9.92 4.14 1.62
N THR A 101 10.09 2.96 1.05
CA THR A 101 11.32 2.51 0.40
C THR A 101 10.96 1.92 -0.96
N THR A 102 11.79 2.18 -1.95
CA THR A 102 11.61 1.61 -3.29
C THR A 102 12.84 0.83 -3.69
N SER A 103 12.65 -0.17 -4.52
CA SER A 103 13.74 -0.99 -5.04
C SER A 103 13.47 -1.36 -6.48
N GLY A 104 14.53 -1.39 -7.28
CA GLY A 104 14.48 -1.85 -8.65
C GLY A 104 13.71 -0.93 -9.59
N THR A 105 13.51 -1.41 -10.79
CA THR A 105 12.76 -0.71 -11.84
C THR A 105 11.43 -1.43 -12.01
N PRO A 106 10.29 -0.73 -11.90
CA PRO A 106 8.98 -1.36 -12.11
C PRO A 106 8.95 -2.16 -13.40
N GLY A 107 8.44 -3.36 -13.34
CA GLY A 107 8.41 -4.30 -14.44
C GLY A 107 9.61 -5.23 -14.50
N SER A 108 10.56 -5.10 -13.59
CA SER A 108 11.75 -5.95 -13.53
C SER A 108 11.75 -6.77 -12.26
N SER A 109 12.41 -7.91 -12.30
CA SER A 109 12.52 -8.80 -11.15
C SER A 109 13.03 -8.04 -9.92
N GLY A 110 12.37 -8.23 -8.79
CA GLY A 110 12.77 -7.62 -7.52
C GLY A 110 12.30 -6.18 -7.33
N ALA A 111 11.54 -5.62 -8.26
CA ALA A 111 11.04 -4.25 -8.12
C ALA A 111 9.89 -4.20 -7.11
N TYR A 112 9.89 -3.18 -6.26
CA TYR A 112 8.80 -2.97 -5.31
C TYR A 112 8.78 -1.55 -4.75
N THR A 113 7.64 -1.18 -4.21
CA THR A 113 7.48 -0.04 -3.32
C THR A 113 6.98 -0.58 -1.99
N GLN A 114 7.64 -0.21 -0.90
CA GLN A 114 7.34 -0.72 0.43
C GLN A 114 7.07 0.43 1.38
N ILE A 115 6.12 0.23 2.27
CA ILE A 115 5.82 1.21 3.31
C ILE A 115 5.77 0.54 4.67
N VAL A 116 6.48 1.14 5.64
CA VAL A 116 6.27 0.89 7.06
C VAL A 116 5.32 1.97 7.52
N VAL A 117 4.11 1.59 7.88
CA VAL A 117 3.06 2.56 8.19
C VAL A 117 3.35 3.24 9.51
N ALA A 118 3.59 4.54 9.47
CA ALA A 118 3.92 5.31 10.65
C ALA A 118 2.71 5.44 11.58
N SER A 119 2.99 5.57 12.87
CA SER A 119 1.94 5.93 13.83
C SER A 119 1.36 7.29 13.46
N GLY A 120 0.04 7.38 13.41
CA GLY A 120 -0.63 8.61 13.02
C GLY A 120 -0.59 8.90 11.53
N ALA A 121 -0.26 7.91 10.69
CA ALA A 121 -0.23 8.12 9.26
C ALA A 121 -1.60 8.61 8.76
N PRO A 122 -1.61 9.57 7.82
CA PRO A 122 -2.87 10.05 7.27
C PRO A 122 -3.48 9.02 6.31
N VAL A 123 -4.67 9.30 5.82
CA VAL A 123 -5.24 8.54 4.72
C VAL A 123 -4.32 8.69 3.52
N LEU A 124 -4.01 7.58 2.89
CA LEU A 124 -3.09 7.54 1.76
C LEU A 124 -3.78 6.97 0.53
N TYR A 125 -3.29 7.41 -0.61
CA TYR A 125 -3.71 6.91 -1.92
C TYR A 125 -2.48 6.43 -2.65
N TYR A 126 -2.56 5.30 -3.37
CA TYR A 126 -1.47 4.93 -4.27
C TYR A 126 -1.78 5.46 -5.66
N TYR A 127 -0.73 5.84 -6.37
CA TYR A 127 -0.85 6.41 -7.71
C TYR A 127 0.40 6.09 -8.53
N CYS A 128 0.31 6.29 -9.83
CA CYS A 128 1.45 6.16 -10.73
C CYS A 128 2.06 7.54 -10.96
N THR A 129 3.39 7.66 -10.79
CA THR A 129 4.04 8.96 -10.99
C THR A 129 4.05 9.40 -12.45
N ALA A 130 3.97 8.43 -13.37
CA ALA A 130 4.06 8.73 -14.81
C ALA A 130 2.70 9.00 -15.46
N HIS A 131 1.62 8.42 -14.91
CA HIS A 131 0.32 8.48 -15.56
C HIS A 131 -0.78 8.70 -14.52
N SER A 132 -1.73 9.58 -14.84
CA SER A 132 -2.87 9.83 -13.96
C SER A 132 -3.90 8.71 -14.03
N GLY A 133 -4.73 8.62 -12.99
CA GLY A 133 -5.92 7.78 -12.99
C GLY A 133 -5.66 6.29 -12.88
N MET A 134 -4.50 5.86 -12.45
CA MET A 134 -4.16 4.44 -12.36
C MET A 134 -4.53 3.81 -11.02
N GLY A 135 -4.47 4.58 -9.93
CA GLY A 135 -4.79 4.11 -8.59
C GLY A 135 -6.21 4.36 -8.14
#